data_b933bd9cfad6dab26f230ffc586a22dd
#
_entry.id   b933bd9cfad6dab26f230ffc586a22dd
#
_cell.length_a   1.000
_cell.length_b   1.000
_cell.length_c   1.000
_cell.angle_alpha   90.00
_cell.angle_beta   90.00
_cell.angle_gamma   90.00
#
_symmetry.space_group_name_H-M   'P 1'
#
loop_
_entity.id
_entity.type
_entity.pdbx_description
1 polymer ?
#
loop_
_entity_poly.entity_id
_entity_poly.type
_entity_poly.pdbx_seq_one_letter_code
_entity_poly.pdbx_strand_id
1 'polypeptide(L)'
;MERRKSRKIKLGNTTLGGDSPVLVQSMLNVPSTNIDGSVAQAKALAAAGCQVIRFAIPDEAALDLIEPIKNAVDVPLVADIHFNYRLALGAAQRGIDKIRINPGNIGSDDRVKAVADICREKQIPIRIGVNSGSLEKHILAKYGAPTPEAMVESAMYHAALLEKFDFNDIVISIKSSNVPTMIAAYEMAAQRCDYPLHLGVTEAGTERMGIIKSAAGIGSLLCHGIGDTIRVSLTDDPVKEVFAAMDILKAIGLKNDSPYLIACPTCGRTRIDLVGLAKQVEEKLRNVHKPIKVAVMGCVVNGPGEAREADIGIAGGDGEGLLFKKGQILRKVPEDQLLTELMKEIDKL
;
A
#
# COMPACT_ATOMS: atom_id res chain seq x y z
N MET A 1 14.07 -6.94 9.40
CA MET A 1 14.44 -5.96 8.33
C MET A 1 14.57 -4.59 8.99
N GLU A 2 15.71 -3.92 8.87
CA GLU A 2 15.90 -2.59 9.40
C GLU A 2 15.31 -1.57 8.43
N ARG A 3 14.41 -0.71 8.91
CA ARG A 3 13.78 0.32 8.09
C ARG A 3 14.61 1.61 8.10
N ARG A 4 14.62 2.31 6.96
CA ARG A 4 15.19 3.65 6.84
C ARG A 4 14.60 4.59 7.91
N LYS A 5 15.44 5.32 8.60
CA LYS A 5 14.99 6.35 9.54
C LYS A 5 14.44 7.54 8.77
N SER A 6 13.12 7.66 8.68
CA SER A 6 12.43 8.83 8.14
C SER A 6 11.86 9.69 9.27
N ARG A 7 11.49 10.93 8.96
CA ARG A 7 10.78 11.81 9.91
C ARG A 7 9.44 11.20 10.26
N LYS A 8 9.02 11.30 11.51
CA LYS A 8 7.67 10.93 11.93
C LYS A 8 6.75 12.13 11.76
N ILE A 9 5.69 11.97 10.97
CA ILE A 9 4.75 13.03 10.61
C ILE A 9 3.35 12.63 11.07
N LYS A 10 2.60 13.59 11.64
CA LYS A 10 1.19 13.40 11.99
C LYS A 10 0.34 13.32 10.71
N LEU A 11 -0.65 12.43 10.68
CA LEU A 11 -1.61 12.27 9.60
C LEU A 11 -2.99 11.99 10.18
N GLY A 12 -3.82 13.02 10.33
CA GLY A 12 -5.12 12.90 10.98
C GLY A 12 -5.01 12.29 12.38
N ASN A 13 -5.64 11.15 12.58
CA ASN A 13 -5.63 10.36 13.81
C ASN A 13 -4.47 9.34 13.91
N THR A 14 -3.57 9.30 12.92
CA THR A 14 -2.43 8.39 12.88
C THR A 14 -1.11 9.13 12.62
N THR A 15 -0.03 8.38 12.45
CA THR A 15 1.30 8.89 12.07
C THR A 15 1.88 8.08 10.92
N LEU A 16 2.77 8.68 10.15
CA LEU A 16 3.54 8.03 9.09
C LEU A 16 5.02 8.36 9.22
N GLY A 17 5.87 7.49 8.69
CA GLY A 17 7.32 7.62 8.85
C GLY A 17 7.84 7.22 10.23
N GLY A 18 9.12 7.31 10.44
CA GLY A 18 9.78 6.88 11.67
C GLY A 18 9.57 5.38 11.95
N ASP A 19 9.07 5.08 13.11
CA ASP A 19 8.72 3.75 13.60
C ASP A 19 7.27 3.32 13.29
N SER A 20 6.48 4.21 12.64
CA SER A 20 5.09 3.91 12.27
C SER A 20 5.02 2.75 11.26
N PRO A 21 3.97 1.92 11.27
CA PRO A 21 3.78 0.88 10.27
C PRO A 21 3.65 1.49 8.86
N VAL A 22 3.95 0.68 7.84
CA VAL A 22 3.71 1.09 6.45
C VAL A 22 2.21 1.14 6.20
N LEU A 23 1.69 2.31 5.80
CA LEU A 23 0.25 2.52 5.59
C LEU A 23 -0.14 2.23 4.13
N VAL A 24 -1.28 1.56 3.97
CA VAL A 24 -1.90 1.31 2.66
C VAL A 24 -2.85 2.46 2.31
N GLN A 25 -2.59 3.10 1.17
CA GLN A 25 -3.45 4.13 0.59
C GLN A 25 -4.11 3.62 -0.68
N SER A 26 -5.39 3.96 -0.89
CA SER A 26 -6.06 3.87 -2.19
C SER A 26 -6.70 5.20 -2.58
N MET A 27 -7.37 5.24 -3.72
CA MET A 27 -7.94 6.47 -4.27
C MET A 27 -9.33 6.22 -4.83
N LEU A 28 -10.27 7.12 -4.53
CA LEU A 28 -11.59 7.09 -5.13
C LEU A 28 -11.49 7.34 -6.65
N ASN A 29 -12.29 6.61 -7.41
CA ASN A 29 -12.44 6.76 -8.85
C ASN A 29 -13.86 7.18 -9.27
N VAL A 30 -14.75 7.36 -8.31
CA VAL A 30 -16.09 7.94 -8.53
C VAL A 30 -15.94 9.42 -8.87
N PRO A 31 -16.69 9.96 -9.85
CA PRO A 31 -16.68 11.39 -10.16
C PRO A 31 -16.97 12.26 -8.93
N SER A 32 -16.24 13.37 -8.77
CA SER A 32 -16.36 14.28 -7.61
C SER A 32 -17.75 14.92 -7.45
N THR A 33 -18.55 14.90 -8.50
CA THR A 33 -19.96 15.36 -8.48
C THR A 33 -20.93 14.36 -7.85
N ASN A 34 -20.51 13.11 -7.65
CA ASN A 34 -21.33 12.04 -7.06
C ASN A 34 -20.90 11.82 -5.59
N ILE A 35 -21.45 12.60 -4.69
CA ILE A 35 -21.12 12.57 -3.25
C ILE A 35 -21.47 11.21 -2.64
N ASP A 36 -22.70 10.72 -2.87
CA ASP A 36 -23.17 9.46 -2.29
C ASP A 36 -22.32 8.27 -2.75
N GLY A 37 -22.00 8.22 -4.04
CA GLY A 37 -21.11 7.20 -4.61
C GLY A 37 -19.70 7.28 -4.03
N SER A 38 -19.16 8.48 -3.82
CA SER A 38 -17.85 8.69 -3.19
C SER A 38 -17.82 8.23 -1.74
N VAL A 39 -18.88 8.53 -0.98
CA VAL A 39 -19.04 8.05 0.41
C VAL A 39 -19.16 6.52 0.47
N ALA A 40 -19.96 5.92 -0.41
CA ALA A 40 -20.11 4.47 -0.48
C ALA A 40 -18.78 3.78 -0.82
N GLN A 41 -18.02 4.32 -1.79
CA GLN A 41 -16.71 3.79 -2.15
C GLN A 41 -15.68 3.97 -1.03
N ALA A 42 -15.68 5.11 -0.33
CA ALA A 42 -14.81 5.34 0.82
C ALA A 42 -15.05 4.32 1.94
N LYS A 43 -16.33 4.01 2.25
CA LYS A 43 -16.70 2.95 3.20
C LYS A 43 -16.21 1.57 2.76
N ALA A 44 -16.36 1.25 1.47
CA ALA A 44 -15.89 -0.03 0.93
C ALA A 44 -14.36 -0.16 1.04
N LEU A 45 -13.61 0.91 0.73
CA LEU A 45 -12.15 0.93 0.90
C LEU A 45 -11.74 0.78 2.36
N ALA A 46 -12.37 1.50 3.28
CA ALA A 46 -12.09 1.40 4.71
C ALA A 46 -12.38 -0.02 5.23
N ALA A 47 -13.51 -0.62 4.83
CA ALA A 47 -13.87 -2.00 5.18
C ALA A 47 -12.88 -3.03 4.61
N ALA A 48 -12.29 -2.77 3.44
CA ALA A 48 -11.22 -3.60 2.87
C ALA A 48 -9.86 -3.45 3.59
N GLY A 49 -9.76 -2.55 4.56
CA GLY A 49 -8.52 -2.30 5.32
C GLY A 49 -7.66 -1.17 4.77
N CYS A 50 -8.18 -0.32 3.87
CA CYS A 50 -7.48 0.89 3.45
C CYS A 50 -7.26 1.83 4.64
N GLN A 51 -6.04 2.31 4.81
CA GLN A 51 -5.65 3.11 5.97
C GLN A 51 -5.53 4.60 5.64
N VAL A 52 -5.54 4.98 4.37
CA VAL A 52 -5.52 6.37 3.90
C VAL A 52 -6.30 6.44 2.59
N ILE A 53 -7.29 7.32 2.49
CA ILE A 53 -8.11 7.47 1.29
C ILE A 53 -7.79 8.79 0.60
N ARG A 54 -7.45 8.75 -0.71
CA ARG A 54 -7.22 9.92 -1.55
C ARG A 54 -8.37 10.12 -2.51
N PHE A 55 -8.69 11.37 -2.83
CA PHE A 55 -9.62 11.74 -3.89
C PHE A 55 -9.21 13.04 -4.57
N ALA A 56 -9.61 13.20 -5.83
CA ALA A 56 -9.29 14.38 -6.61
C ALA A 56 -10.16 15.57 -6.17
N ILE A 57 -9.57 16.76 -6.13
CA ILE A 57 -10.24 18.05 -5.96
C ILE A 57 -9.94 18.91 -7.20
N PRO A 58 -10.65 18.68 -8.32
CA PRO A 58 -10.42 19.42 -9.55
C PRO A 58 -10.94 20.86 -9.53
N ASP A 59 -11.97 21.13 -8.74
CA ASP A 59 -12.69 22.41 -8.65
C ASP A 59 -13.24 22.68 -7.24
N GLU A 60 -13.89 23.81 -7.06
CA GLU A 60 -14.45 24.22 -5.76
C GLU A 60 -15.61 23.33 -5.30
N ALA A 61 -16.43 22.81 -6.22
CA ALA A 61 -17.52 21.91 -5.87
C ALA A 61 -17.03 20.58 -5.28
N ALA A 62 -15.87 20.10 -5.71
CA ALA A 62 -15.28 18.90 -5.17
C ALA A 62 -14.81 19.04 -3.70
N LEU A 63 -14.66 20.25 -3.19
CA LEU A 63 -14.37 20.48 -1.77
C LEU A 63 -15.52 20.01 -0.86
N ASP A 64 -16.73 19.96 -1.36
CA ASP A 64 -17.91 19.52 -0.61
C ASP A 64 -17.94 17.99 -0.38
N LEU A 65 -17.02 17.24 -1.00
CA LEU A 65 -16.79 15.82 -0.69
C LEU A 65 -16.14 15.59 0.68
N ILE A 66 -15.36 16.55 1.19
CA ILE A 66 -14.50 16.34 2.36
C ILE A 66 -15.33 15.98 3.60
N GLU A 67 -16.33 16.78 3.93
CA GLU A 67 -17.13 16.60 5.14
C GLU A 67 -17.96 15.30 5.12
N PRO A 68 -18.74 14.97 4.05
CA PRO A 68 -19.49 13.71 3.99
C PRO A 68 -18.59 12.46 4.09
N ILE A 69 -17.43 12.47 3.43
CA ILE A 69 -16.51 11.33 3.50
C ILE A 69 -15.90 11.23 4.90
N LYS A 70 -15.48 12.36 5.50
CA LYS A 70 -14.87 12.40 6.83
C LYS A 70 -15.84 11.92 7.92
N ASN A 71 -17.14 12.22 7.78
CA ASN A 71 -18.18 11.73 8.68
C ASN A 71 -18.50 10.24 8.49
N ALA A 72 -18.10 9.66 7.37
CA ALA A 72 -18.43 8.29 7.00
C ALA A 72 -17.35 7.26 7.31
N VAL A 73 -16.08 7.69 7.47
CA VAL A 73 -14.91 6.83 7.69
C VAL A 73 -13.93 7.47 8.68
N ASP A 74 -13.26 6.63 9.49
CA ASP A 74 -12.28 7.08 10.49
C ASP A 74 -10.83 7.08 9.98
N VAL A 75 -10.63 6.90 8.67
CA VAL A 75 -9.29 6.90 8.07
C VAL A 75 -8.91 8.27 7.53
N PRO A 76 -7.64 8.67 7.61
CA PRO A 76 -7.18 9.96 7.09
C PRO A 76 -7.46 10.16 5.60
N LEU A 77 -7.83 11.37 5.25
CA LEU A 77 -8.21 11.78 3.90
C LEU A 77 -7.13 12.63 3.23
N VAL A 78 -6.92 12.43 1.94
CA VAL A 78 -5.93 13.16 1.13
C VAL A 78 -6.60 13.86 -0.04
N ALA A 79 -6.51 15.18 -0.08
CA ALA A 79 -6.92 15.98 -1.24
C ALA A 79 -5.82 15.98 -2.30
N ASP A 80 -6.19 15.56 -3.52
CA ASP A 80 -5.28 15.58 -4.68
C ASP A 80 -5.54 16.83 -5.52
N ILE A 81 -4.63 17.79 -5.44
CA ILE A 81 -4.75 19.11 -6.05
C ILE A 81 -3.57 19.34 -7.00
N HIS A 82 -3.83 19.78 -8.22
CA HIS A 82 -2.79 19.88 -9.24
C HIS A 82 -2.23 21.29 -9.42
N PHE A 83 -3.08 22.31 -9.58
CA PHE A 83 -2.65 23.64 -10.02
C PHE A 83 -3.20 24.79 -9.18
N ASN A 84 -4.42 24.67 -8.66
CA ASN A 84 -5.10 25.77 -8.01
C ASN A 84 -4.84 25.78 -6.50
N TYR A 85 -4.00 26.70 -6.03
CA TYR A 85 -3.66 26.84 -4.61
C TYR A 85 -4.89 27.15 -3.73
N ARG A 86 -5.94 27.82 -4.28
CA ARG A 86 -7.17 28.12 -3.53
C ARG A 86 -7.90 26.86 -3.11
N LEU A 87 -7.85 25.80 -3.92
CA LEU A 87 -8.43 24.50 -3.56
C LEU A 87 -7.66 23.87 -2.39
N ALA A 88 -6.32 24.08 -2.33
CA ALA A 88 -5.53 23.62 -1.19
C ALA A 88 -5.92 24.36 0.10
N LEU A 89 -6.11 25.69 0.03
CA LEU A 89 -6.60 26.48 1.16
C LEU A 89 -8.02 26.03 1.58
N GLY A 90 -8.93 25.87 0.61
CA GLY A 90 -10.29 25.40 0.86
C GLY A 90 -10.36 24.01 1.47
N ALA A 91 -9.52 23.07 1.03
CA ALA A 91 -9.41 21.73 1.59
C ALA A 91 -8.88 21.77 3.03
N ALA A 92 -7.85 22.58 3.29
CA ALA A 92 -7.30 22.77 4.64
C ALA A 92 -8.32 23.33 5.62
N GLN A 93 -9.13 24.33 5.18
CA GLN A 93 -10.21 24.91 5.98
C GLN A 93 -11.32 23.91 6.32
N ARG A 94 -11.61 22.95 5.42
CA ARG A 94 -12.58 21.88 5.63
C ARG A 94 -12.04 20.68 6.42
N GLY A 95 -10.79 20.77 6.91
CA GLY A 95 -10.19 19.78 7.81
C GLY A 95 -9.72 18.52 7.11
N ILE A 96 -9.21 18.61 5.90
CA ILE A 96 -8.49 17.52 5.24
C ILE A 96 -7.24 17.13 6.04
N ASP A 97 -6.86 15.84 6.00
CA ASP A 97 -5.74 15.35 6.82
C ASP A 97 -4.39 15.40 6.11
N LYS A 98 -4.38 15.46 4.76
CA LYS A 98 -3.18 15.66 3.94
C LYS A 98 -3.53 16.28 2.59
N ILE A 99 -2.62 17.06 2.05
CA ILE A 99 -2.74 17.63 0.70
C ILE A 99 -1.65 17.03 -0.19
N ARG A 100 -2.01 16.64 -1.41
CA ARG A 100 -1.05 16.31 -2.45
C ARG A 100 -1.01 17.43 -3.47
N ILE A 101 0.15 18.06 -3.59
CA ILE A 101 0.45 19.08 -4.61
C ILE A 101 1.90 18.93 -5.10
N ASN A 102 2.21 19.61 -6.19
CA ASN A 102 3.59 19.95 -6.56
C ASN A 102 3.73 21.48 -6.43
N PRO A 103 4.50 21.99 -5.46
CA PRO A 103 4.59 23.42 -5.18
C PRO A 103 4.95 24.27 -6.40
N GLY A 104 5.84 23.78 -7.27
CA GLY A 104 6.19 24.48 -8.52
C GLY A 104 5.05 24.62 -9.53
N ASN A 105 3.95 23.86 -9.38
CA ASN A 105 2.79 23.93 -10.28
C ASN A 105 1.71 24.88 -9.81
N ILE A 106 1.74 25.32 -8.54
CA ILE A 106 0.70 26.20 -7.97
C ILE A 106 1.00 27.68 -8.12
N GLY A 107 2.17 28.04 -8.65
CA GLY A 107 2.51 29.36 -9.12
C GLY A 107 3.56 30.09 -8.28
N SER A 108 3.32 31.40 -7.99
CA SER A 108 4.31 32.26 -7.30
C SER A 108 4.60 31.85 -5.85
N ASP A 109 5.72 32.33 -5.34
CA ASP A 109 6.15 32.14 -3.95
C ASP A 109 5.06 32.50 -2.93
N ASP A 110 4.30 33.58 -3.16
CA ASP A 110 3.22 33.98 -2.26
C ASP A 110 2.12 32.91 -2.15
N ARG A 111 1.82 32.20 -3.27
CA ARG A 111 0.83 31.12 -3.28
C ARG A 111 1.36 29.88 -2.56
N VAL A 112 2.64 29.54 -2.79
CA VAL A 112 3.31 28.45 -2.07
C VAL A 112 3.32 28.75 -0.58
N LYS A 113 3.69 29.98 -0.21
CA LYS A 113 3.70 30.44 1.18
C LYS A 113 2.31 30.33 1.82
N ALA A 114 1.26 30.81 1.15
CA ALA A 114 -0.11 30.73 1.67
C ALA A 114 -0.54 29.28 1.97
N VAL A 115 -0.19 28.33 1.10
CA VAL A 115 -0.47 26.91 1.34
C VAL A 115 0.38 26.36 2.48
N ALA A 116 1.68 26.69 2.53
CA ALA A 116 2.57 26.26 3.63
C ALA A 116 2.08 26.79 4.99
N ASP A 117 1.65 28.06 5.05
CA ASP A 117 1.20 28.72 6.30
C ASP A 117 -0.08 28.05 6.83
N ILE A 118 -1.10 27.84 6.00
CA ILE A 118 -2.33 27.18 6.45
C ILE A 118 -2.11 25.72 6.81
N CYS A 119 -1.27 25.01 6.07
CA CYS A 119 -0.93 23.60 6.37
C CYS A 119 -0.16 23.50 7.70
N ARG A 120 0.73 24.45 8.02
CA ARG A 120 1.42 24.53 9.29
C ARG A 120 0.45 24.82 10.42
N GLU A 121 -0.41 25.82 10.27
CA GLU A 121 -1.43 26.19 11.27
C GLU A 121 -2.34 25.01 11.61
N LYS A 122 -2.80 24.27 10.60
CA LYS A 122 -3.71 23.12 10.75
C LYS A 122 -3.00 21.79 11.01
N GLN A 123 -1.66 21.76 11.02
CA GLN A 123 -0.85 20.54 11.14
C GLN A 123 -1.17 19.51 10.04
N ILE A 124 -1.31 19.98 8.81
CA ILE A 124 -1.62 19.17 7.62
C ILE A 124 -0.34 18.93 6.83
N PRO A 125 0.16 17.69 6.68
CA PRO A 125 1.33 17.41 5.87
C PRO A 125 1.03 17.58 4.37
N ILE A 126 2.08 17.95 3.62
CA ILE A 126 2.02 18.09 2.17
C ILE A 126 2.77 16.94 1.52
N ARG A 127 2.13 16.24 0.57
CA ARG A 127 2.80 15.26 -0.26
C ARG A 127 3.15 15.84 -1.62
N ILE A 128 4.44 15.88 -1.91
CA ILE A 128 4.98 16.15 -3.24
C ILE A 128 4.83 14.87 -4.09
N GLY A 129 4.25 14.99 -5.28
CA GLY A 129 3.98 13.86 -6.16
C GLY A 129 4.61 14.02 -7.54
N VAL A 130 5.88 13.66 -7.67
CA VAL A 130 6.59 13.64 -8.95
C VAL A 130 6.19 12.40 -9.75
N ASN A 131 5.90 12.60 -11.03
CA ASN A 131 5.67 11.53 -12.00
C ASN A 131 6.61 11.71 -13.20
N SER A 132 7.10 10.62 -13.75
CA SER A 132 8.01 10.65 -14.93
C SER A 132 7.42 11.40 -16.13
N GLY A 133 6.10 11.41 -16.29
CA GLY A 133 5.42 12.11 -17.40
C GLY A 133 5.16 13.59 -17.19
N SER A 134 5.54 14.19 -16.04
CA SER A 134 5.19 15.58 -15.70
C SER A 134 6.32 16.35 -14.99
N LEU A 135 7.57 16.10 -15.40
CA LEU A 135 8.72 16.83 -14.91
C LEU A 135 8.77 18.26 -15.45
N GLU A 136 9.41 19.15 -14.71
CA GLU A 136 9.62 20.54 -15.09
C GLU A 136 10.48 20.65 -16.35
N LYS A 137 10.14 21.60 -17.22
CA LYS A 137 10.81 21.80 -18.52
C LYS A 137 12.33 22.01 -18.37
N HIS A 138 12.76 22.74 -17.35
CA HIS A 138 14.17 23.01 -17.10
C HIS A 138 14.93 21.75 -16.67
N ILE A 139 14.30 20.87 -15.89
CA ILE A 139 14.87 19.58 -15.47
C ILE A 139 14.96 18.64 -16.69
N LEU A 140 13.88 18.54 -17.48
CA LEU A 140 13.92 17.75 -18.70
C LEU A 140 14.97 18.25 -19.69
N ALA A 141 15.15 19.58 -19.82
CA ALA A 141 16.20 20.15 -20.66
C ALA A 141 17.62 19.78 -20.20
N LYS A 142 17.82 19.67 -18.87
CA LYS A 142 19.11 19.30 -18.27
C LYS A 142 19.45 17.81 -18.49
N TYR A 143 18.46 16.92 -18.31
CA TYR A 143 18.69 15.47 -18.32
C TYR A 143 18.30 14.78 -19.63
N GLY A 144 17.59 15.44 -20.53
CA GLY A 144 17.11 14.90 -21.81
C GLY A 144 15.96 13.90 -21.71
N ALA A 145 15.74 13.28 -20.52
CA ALA A 145 14.72 12.27 -20.29
C ALA A 145 14.34 12.23 -18.80
N PRO A 146 13.22 11.60 -18.42
CA PRO A 146 12.83 11.40 -17.02
C PRO A 146 13.68 10.29 -16.35
N THR A 147 14.99 10.54 -16.20
CA THR A 147 15.91 9.64 -15.51
C THR A 147 15.64 9.63 -14.00
N PRO A 148 16.14 8.64 -13.24
CA PRO A 148 16.07 8.64 -11.78
C PRO A 148 16.58 9.95 -11.16
N GLU A 149 17.71 10.47 -11.65
CA GLU A 149 18.31 11.71 -11.18
C GLU A 149 17.39 12.91 -11.43
N ALA A 150 16.79 13.01 -12.62
CA ALA A 150 15.85 14.07 -12.98
C ALA A 150 14.62 14.05 -12.06
N MET A 151 14.08 12.87 -11.79
CA MET A 151 12.92 12.72 -10.93
C MET A 151 13.22 13.06 -9.47
N VAL A 152 14.40 12.70 -8.97
CA VAL A 152 14.84 13.07 -7.63
C VAL A 152 15.14 14.55 -7.53
N GLU A 153 15.78 15.16 -8.54
CA GLU A 153 16.01 16.61 -8.57
C GLU A 153 14.69 17.38 -8.54
N SER A 154 13.69 16.95 -9.31
CA SER A 154 12.33 17.51 -9.24
C SER A 154 11.72 17.42 -7.85
N ALA A 155 11.82 16.26 -7.19
CA ALA A 155 11.30 16.09 -5.85
C ALA A 155 11.99 17.02 -4.83
N MET A 156 13.31 17.14 -4.89
CA MET A 156 14.07 18.02 -4.02
C MET A 156 13.81 19.49 -4.31
N TYR A 157 13.66 19.87 -5.59
CA TYR A 157 13.25 21.22 -5.98
C TYR A 157 11.92 21.62 -5.35
N HIS A 158 10.91 20.74 -5.43
CA HIS A 158 9.61 21.02 -4.79
C HIS A 158 9.68 21.03 -3.26
N ALA A 159 10.53 20.22 -2.65
CA ALA A 159 10.75 20.24 -1.20
C ALA A 159 11.38 21.58 -0.77
N ALA A 160 12.41 22.04 -1.49
CA ALA A 160 13.07 23.31 -1.21
C ALA A 160 12.12 24.52 -1.32
N LEU A 161 11.12 24.48 -2.20
CA LEU A 161 10.09 25.52 -2.26
C LEU A 161 9.24 25.60 -1.00
N LEU A 162 8.98 24.49 -0.33
CA LEU A 162 8.26 24.47 0.96
C LEU A 162 9.18 24.83 2.12
N GLU A 163 10.41 24.30 2.13
CA GLU A 163 11.43 24.61 3.13
C GLU A 163 11.77 26.10 3.20
N LYS A 164 11.73 26.79 2.04
CA LYS A 164 11.89 28.26 1.97
C LYS A 164 10.91 29.01 2.87
N PHE A 165 9.75 28.43 3.15
CA PHE A 165 8.71 28.99 4.03
C PHE A 165 8.62 28.23 5.36
N ASP A 166 9.71 27.58 5.79
CA ASP A 166 9.81 26.86 7.05
C ASP A 166 8.74 25.77 7.21
N PHE A 167 8.40 25.07 6.10
CA PHE A 167 7.47 23.96 6.10
C PHE A 167 8.19 22.63 5.86
N ASN A 168 8.11 21.72 6.85
CA ASN A 168 8.92 20.50 6.91
C ASN A 168 8.10 19.22 7.02
N ASP A 169 6.76 19.28 7.18
CA ASP A 169 5.89 18.11 7.21
C ASP A 169 5.61 17.62 5.79
N ILE A 170 6.69 17.20 5.12
CA ILE A 170 6.73 16.84 3.71
C ILE A 170 6.78 15.32 3.56
N VAL A 171 5.99 14.80 2.63
CA VAL A 171 6.05 13.41 2.15
C VAL A 171 6.44 13.43 0.67
N ILE A 172 7.31 12.55 0.24
CA ILE A 172 7.76 12.50 -1.15
C ILE A 172 7.23 11.25 -1.85
N SER A 173 6.75 11.43 -3.07
CA SER A 173 6.34 10.36 -3.97
C SER A 173 6.97 10.57 -5.34
N ILE A 174 7.70 9.56 -5.83
CA ILE A 174 8.37 9.57 -7.13
C ILE A 174 7.90 8.35 -7.92
N LYS A 175 7.01 8.57 -8.90
CA LYS A 175 6.34 7.47 -9.61
C LYS A 175 6.79 7.39 -11.08
N SER A 176 7.04 6.17 -11.53
CA SER A 176 7.27 5.83 -12.93
C SER A 176 6.47 4.57 -13.29
N SER A 177 6.13 4.42 -14.57
CA SER A 177 5.61 3.17 -15.14
C SER A 177 6.72 2.14 -15.39
N ASN A 178 7.98 2.61 -15.46
CA ASN A 178 9.18 1.77 -15.52
C ASN A 178 9.64 1.43 -14.11
N VAL A 179 9.53 0.17 -13.73
CA VAL A 179 9.83 -0.31 -12.37
C VAL A 179 11.31 -0.12 -11.98
N PRO A 180 12.30 -0.49 -12.80
CA PRO A 180 13.71 -0.21 -12.52
C PRO A 180 14.02 1.27 -12.28
N THR A 181 13.50 2.16 -13.12
CA THR A 181 13.65 3.62 -12.97
C THR A 181 13.05 4.10 -11.65
N MET A 182 11.88 3.59 -11.30
CA MET A 182 11.22 3.92 -10.02
C MET A 182 12.06 3.48 -8.82
N ILE A 183 12.56 2.24 -8.82
CA ILE A 183 13.39 1.71 -7.74
C ILE A 183 14.63 2.59 -7.56
N ALA A 184 15.40 2.83 -8.63
CA ALA A 184 16.60 3.66 -8.59
C ALA A 184 16.32 5.07 -8.07
N ALA A 185 15.20 5.69 -8.49
CA ALA A 185 14.82 7.01 -8.01
C ALA A 185 14.50 7.04 -6.50
N TYR A 186 13.79 6.03 -5.97
CA TYR A 186 13.52 5.96 -4.53
C TYR A 186 14.75 5.63 -3.71
N GLU A 187 15.65 4.76 -4.18
CA GLU A 187 16.92 4.47 -3.51
C GLU A 187 17.79 5.74 -3.41
N MET A 188 17.86 6.51 -4.50
CA MET A 188 18.55 7.78 -4.53
C MET A 188 17.88 8.83 -3.61
N ALA A 189 16.56 8.93 -3.62
CA ALA A 189 15.82 9.85 -2.74
C ALA A 189 16.02 9.47 -1.26
N ALA A 190 16.04 8.18 -0.94
CA ALA A 190 16.25 7.68 0.41
C ALA A 190 17.63 8.07 1.00
N GLN A 191 18.63 8.28 0.15
CA GLN A 191 19.96 8.75 0.54
C GLN A 191 20.04 10.28 0.65
N ARG A 192 19.18 11.03 -0.05
CA ARG A 192 19.25 12.49 -0.16
C ARG A 192 18.40 13.24 0.85
N CYS A 193 17.39 12.61 1.42
CA CYS A 193 16.50 13.25 2.41
C CYS A 193 16.00 12.23 3.44
N ASP A 194 15.44 12.74 4.53
CA ASP A 194 14.80 11.95 5.59
C ASP A 194 13.26 12.06 5.57
N TYR A 195 12.70 12.69 4.57
CA TYR A 195 11.23 12.74 4.38
C TYR A 195 10.63 11.35 4.18
N PRO A 196 9.45 11.07 4.75
CA PRO A 196 8.72 9.84 4.47
C PRO A 196 8.44 9.67 2.96
N LEU A 197 8.54 8.43 2.50
CA LEU A 197 8.39 8.08 1.10
C LEU A 197 7.08 7.32 0.86
N HIS A 198 6.29 7.81 -0.11
CA HIS A 198 5.07 7.17 -0.58
C HIS A 198 5.34 6.41 -1.87
N LEU A 199 5.38 5.09 -1.80
CA LEU A 199 5.71 4.22 -2.93
C LEU A 199 4.50 3.92 -3.80
N GLY A 200 4.74 3.76 -5.09
CA GLY A 200 3.74 3.27 -6.03
C GLY A 200 4.22 3.32 -7.47
N VAL A 201 3.82 2.32 -8.25
CA VAL A 201 3.99 2.31 -9.71
C VAL A 201 2.83 3.08 -10.33
N THR A 202 3.10 4.01 -11.26
CA THR A 202 2.05 4.67 -12.04
C THR A 202 1.79 3.90 -13.33
N GLU A 203 0.56 3.98 -13.85
CA GLU A 203 0.19 3.30 -15.12
C GLU A 203 0.59 1.83 -15.12
N ALA A 204 0.36 1.15 -14.00
CA ALA A 204 0.81 -0.23 -13.83
C ALA A 204 0.05 -1.22 -14.74
N GLY A 205 -1.17 -0.87 -15.16
CA GLY A 205 -2.01 -1.64 -16.08
C GLY A 205 -3.18 -2.33 -15.37
N THR A 206 -3.73 -3.34 -16.05
CA THR A 206 -4.81 -4.17 -15.52
C THR A 206 -4.35 -5.04 -14.36
N GLU A 207 -5.28 -5.68 -13.66
CA GLU A 207 -5.06 -6.41 -12.41
C GLU A 207 -3.78 -7.27 -12.40
N ARG A 208 -3.65 -8.21 -13.35
CA ARG A 208 -2.52 -9.15 -13.37
C ARG A 208 -1.16 -8.44 -13.46
N MET A 209 -0.95 -7.62 -14.49
CA MET A 209 0.36 -6.94 -14.69
C MET A 209 0.56 -5.81 -13.70
N GLY A 210 -0.52 -5.14 -13.30
CA GLY A 210 -0.46 -4.10 -12.29
C GLY A 210 0.00 -4.63 -10.94
N ILE A 211 -0.50 -5.79 -10.50
CA ILE A 211 -0.05 -6.46 -9.27
C ILE A 211 1.41 -6.88 -9.39
N ILE A 212 1.81 -7.52 -10.50
CA ILE A 212 3.21 -7.96 -10.71
C ILE A 212 4.18 -6.78 -10.65
N LYS A 213 3.90 -5.70 -11.39
CA LYS A 213 4.73 -4.49 -11.37
C LYS A 213 4.80 -3.85 -9.99
N SER A 214 3.66 -3.77 -9.30
CA SER A 214 3.59 -3.19 -7.96
C SER A 214 4.33 -4.05 -6.94
N ALA A 215 4.17 -5.37 -6.98
CA ALA A 215 4.89 -6.30 -6.11
C ALA A 215 6.41 -6.22 -6.34
N ALA A 216 6.86 -6.17 -7.61
CA ALA A 216 8.27 -6.03 -7.93
C ALA A 216 8.82 -4.67 -7.47
N GLY A 217 8.14 -3.56 -7.76
CA GLY A 217 8.63 -2.22 -7.45
C GLY A 217 8.50 -1.86 -5.96
N ILE A 218 7.30 -1.99 -5.40
CA ILE A 218 7.04 -1.66 -4.00
C ILE A 218 7.71 -2.68 -3.08
N GLY A 219 7.57 -3.98 -3.38
CA GLY A 219 8.14 -5.06 -2.57
C GLY A 219 9.67 -4.97 -2.49
N SER A 220 10.35 -4.73 -3.62
CA SER A 220 11.81 -4.54 -3.64
C SER A 220 12.25 -3.41 -2.70
N LEU A 221 11.64 -2.22 -2.81
CA LEU A 221 11.99 -1.09 -1.95
C LEU A 221 11.72 -1.35 -0.48
N LEU A 222 10.57 -1.94 -0.16
CA LEU A 222 10.23 -2.29 1.23
C LEU A 222 11.19 -3.34 1.79
N CYS A 223 11.66 -4.32 1.00
CA CYS A 223 12.69 -5.28 1.40
C CYS A 223 14.03 -4.61 1.74
N HIS A 224 14.33 -3.45 1.17
CA HIS A 224 15.48 -2.61 1.52
C HIS A 224 15.18 -1.59 2.62
N GLY A 225 14.02 -1.69 3.28
CA GLY A 225 13.62 -0.79 4.36
C GLY A 225 13.16 0.59 3.89
N ILE A 226 12.92 0.78 2.59
CA ILE A 226 12.53 2.06 1.98
C ILE A 226 11.02 2.07 1.75
N GLY A 227 10.32 3.04 2.33
CA GLY A 227 8.89 3.28 2.15
C GLY A 227 8.11 3.35 3.46
N ASP A 228 7.21 4.33 3.52
CA ASP A 228 6.41 4.64 4.71
C ASP A 228 4.90 4.55 4.43
N THR A 229 4.50 4.77 3.19
CA THR A 229 3.13 4.52 2.70
C THR A 229 3.19 3.94 1.30
N ILE A 230 2.21 3.13 0.92
CA ILE A 230 2.16 2.49 -0.39
C ILE A 230 0.80 2.68 -1.07
N ARG A 231 0.80 2.69 -2.42
CA ARG A 231 -0.41 2.53 -3.22
C ARG A 231 -0.14 1.64 -4.41
N VAL A 232 -0.87 0.54 -4.50
CA VAL A 232 -1.03 -0.21 -5.75
C VAL A 232 -2.01 0.56 -6.64
N SER A 233 -1.72 0.68 -7.94
CA SER A 233 -2.61 1.37 -8.88
C SER A 233 -3.01 0.40 -9.99
N LEU A 234 -4.30 0.14 -10.11
CA LEU A 234 -4.87 -0.78 -11.08
C LEU A 234 -5.90 -0.07 -11.97
N THR A 235 -6.03 -0.53 -13.20
CA THR A 235 -7.18 -0.20 -14.06
C THR A 235 -8.32 -1.16 -13.71
N ASP A 236 -8.85 -1.04 -12.49
CA ASP A 236 -9.87 -1.93 -11.91
C ASP A 236 -10.53 -1.26 -10.69
N ASP A 237 -11.38 -2.01 -9.94
CA ASP A 237 -11.97 -1.58 -8.68
C ASP A 237 -10.86 -1.24 -7.65
N PRO A 238 -10.89 -0.05 -7.04
CA PRO A 238 -9.91 0.36 -6.03
C PRO A 238 -9.84 -0.55 -4.79
N VAL A 239 -10.87 -1.33 -4.49
CA VAL A 239 -10.85 -2.33 -3.41
C VAL A 239 -9.80 -3.40 -3.69
N LYS A 240 -9.62 -3.81 -4.96
CA LYS A 240 -8.57 -4.75 -5.37
C LYS A 240 -7.16 -4.17 -5.16
N GLU A 241 -6.98 -2.83 -5.29
CA GLU A 241 -5.72 -2.16 -4.98
C GLU A 241 -5.33 -2.37 -3.51
N VAL A 242 -6.32 -2.28 -2.61
CA VAL A 242 -6.11 -2.46 -1.16
C VAL A 242 -5.70 -3.90 -0.86
N PHE A 243 -6.41 -4.89 -1.41
CA PHE A 243 -6.06 -6.30 -1.20
C PHE A 243 -4.66 -6.61 -1.72
N ALA A 244 -4.32 -6.18 -2.94
CA ALA A 244 -2.99 -6.38 -3.50
C ALA A 244 -1.90 -5.70 -2.66
N ALA A 245 -2.14 -4.51 -2.12
CA ALA A 245 -1.21 -3.82 -1.24
C ALA A 245 -1.01 -4.57 0.08
N MET A 246 -2.09 -5.08 0.68
CA MET A 246 -2.02 -5.90 1.89
C MET A 246 -1.26 -7.20 1.64
N ASP A 247 -1.50 -7.86 0.50
CA ASP A 247 -0.81 -9.10 0.14
C ASP A 247 0.69 -8.87 -0.08
N ILE A 248 1.10 -7.76 -0.68
CA ILE A 248 2.51 -7.37 -0.78
C ILE A 248 3.13 -7.23 0.63
N LEU A 249 2.47 -6.52 1.56
CA LEU A 249 2.98 -6.36 2.92
C LEU A 249 3.08 -7.69 3.67
N LYS A 250 2.10 -8.59 3.49
CA LYS A 250 2.13 -9.94 4.06
C LYS A 250 3.26 -10.78 3.48
N ALA A 251 3.42 -10.78 2.16
CA ALA A 251 4.43 -11.58 1.46
C ALA A 251 5.86 -11.26 1.92
N ILE A 252 6.12 -10.02 2.33
CA ILE A 252 7.44 -9.57 2.83
C ILE A 252 7.53 -9.50 4.37
N GLY A 253 6.50 -9.95 5.08
CA GLY A 253 6.49 -10.03 6.55
C GLY A 253 6.33 -8.70 7.29
N LEU A 254 5.88 -7.63 6.61
CA LEU A 254 5.58 -6.33 7.24
C LEU A 254 4.18 -6.24 7.83
N LYS A 255 3.30 -7.18 7.51
CA LYS A 255 1.96 -7.32 8.07
C LYS A 255 1.74 -8.76 8.51
N ASN A 256 1.60 -8.97 9.82
CA ASN A 256 1.53 -10.29 10.45
C ASN A 256 0.26 -10.43 11.33
N ASP A 257 -0.85 -9.77 10.97
CA ASP A 257 -2.10 -9.79 11.73
C ASP A 257 -3.15 -10.77 11.19
N SER A 258 -2.77 -11.55 10.19
CA SER A 258 -3.65 -12.50 9.49
C SER A 258 -2.89 -13.77 9.09
N PRO A 259 -3.60 -14.85 8.76
CA PRO A 259 -2.97 -16.11 8.40
C PRO A 259 -2.07 -15.98 7.17
N TYR A 260 -0.98 -16.74 7.19
CA TYR A 260 -0.08 -16.93 6.06
C TYR A 260 -0.15 -18.38 5.58
N LEU A 261 -0.60 -18.59 4.33
CA LEU A 261 -0.69 -19.92 3.74
C LEU A 261 0.65 -20.33 3.11
N ILE A 262 1.13 -21.51 3.47
CA ILE A 262 2.28 -22.17 2.86
C ILE A 262 1.75 -23.38 2.09
N ALA A 263 1.81 -23.37 0.78
CA ALA A 263 1.42 -24.51 -0.06
C ALA A 263 2.59 -24.96 -0.91
N CYS A 264 2.84 -26.28 -0.96
CA CYS A 264 3.86 -26.79 -1.83
C CYS A 264 3.40 -26.76 -3.30
N PRO A 265 4.32 -26.62 -4.28
CA PRO A 265 3.97 -26.77 -5.69
C PRO A 265 3.55 -28.21 -5.99
N THR A 266 2.65 -28.40 -6.94
CA THR A 266 2.28 -29.75 -7.42
C THR A 266 3.47 -30.45 -8.06
N CYS A 267 3.66 -31.72 -7.74
CA CYS A 267 4.70 -32.57 -8.34
C CYS A 267 4.21 -34.01 -8.46
N GLY A 268 5.02 -34.90 -9.03
CA GLY A 268 4.67 -36.32 -9.22
C GLY A 268 4.43 -37.12 -7.92
N ARG A 269 4.71 -36.54 -6.76
CA ARG A 269 4.45 -37.12 -5.41
C ARG A 269 3.10 -36.70 -4.82
N THR A 270 2.40 -35.76 -5.43
CA THR A 270 1.09 -35.28 -4.95
C THR A 270 0.07 -36.42 -5.02
N ARG A 271 -0.67 -36.67 -3.92
CA ARG A 271 -1.61 -37.77 -3.75
C ARG A 271 -3.06 -37.33 -3.54
N ILE A 272 -3.31 -36.04 -3.44
CA ILE A 272 -4.61 -35.42 -3.17
C ILE A 272 -4.89 -34.33 -4.20
N ASP A 273 -6.11 -33.82 -4.27
CA ASP A 273 -6.41 -32.58 -4.98
C ASP A 273 -5.83 -31.36 -4.22
N LEU A 274 -4.51 -31.23 -4.28
CA LEU A 274 -3.77 -30.16 -3.61
C LEU A 274 -4.24 -28.77 -4.04
N VAL A 275 -4.49 -28.57 -5.34
CA VAL A 275 -4.87 -27.26 -5.88
C VAL A 275 -6.24 -26.84 -5.37
N GLY A 276 -7.21 -27.73 -5.43
CA GLY A 276 -8.57 -27.49 -4.92
C GLY A 276 -8.57 -27.24 -3.41
N LEU A 277 -7.83 -28.07 -2.66
CA LEU A 277 -7.74 -27.97 -1.22
C LEU A 277 -7.04 -26.67 -0.76
N ALA A 278 -5.92 -26.29 -1.39
CA ALA A 278 -5.22 -25.03 -1.07
C ALA A 278 -6.11 -23.81 -1.32
N LYS A 279 -6.86 -23.77 -2.43
CA LYS A 279 -7.81 -22.68 -2.71
C LYS A 279 -8.93 -22.59 -1.66
N GLN A 280 -9.49 -23.74 -1.26
CA GLN A 280 -10.53 -23.77 -0.23
C GLN A 280 -9.98 -23.32 1.13
N VAL A 281 -8.76 -23.72 1.51
CA VAL A 281 -8.10 -23.25 2.72
C VAL A 281 -7.86 -21.74 2.65
N GLU A 282 -7.31 -21.23 1.54
CA GLU A 282 -7.06 -19.80 1.36
C GLU A 282 -8.35 -18.98 1.51
N GLU A 283 -9.45 -19.43 0.92
CA GLU A 283 -10.75 -18.77 1.04
C GLU A 283 -11.27 -18.75 2.49
N LYS A 284 -11.17 -19.86 3.21
CA LYS A 284 -11.55 -19.95 4.63
C LYS A 284 -10.68 -19.06 5.52
N LEU A 285 -9.38 -18.97 5.23
CA LEU A 285 -8.44 -18.15 5.99
C LEU A 285 -8.68 -16.65 5.86
N ARG A 286 -9.39 -16.18 4.84
CA ARG A 286 -9.77 -14.75 4.70
C ARG A 286 -10.56 -14.21 5.90
N ASN A 287 -11.32 -15.07 6.57
CA ASN A 287 -12.13 -14.71 7.73
C ASN A 287 -11.43 -14.98 9.07
N VAL A 288 -10.19 -15.42 9.05
CA VAL A 288 -9.40 -15.69 10.27
C VAL A 288 -8.50 -14.48 10.55
N HIS A 289 -8.64 -13.91 11.74
CA HIS A 289 -7.85 -12.75 12.19
C HIS A 289 -6.82 -13.17 13.25
N LYS A 290 -5.97 -14.14 12.90
CA LYS A 290 -4.93 -14.67 13.77
C LYS A 290 -3.59 -14.71 13.02
N PRO A 291 -2.47 -14.30 13.61
CA PRO A 291 -1.14 -14.30 12.98
C PRO A 291 -0.55 -15.72 12.97
N ILE A 292 -1.14 -16.63 12.23
CA ILE A 292 -0.75 -18.05 12.15
C ILE A 292 -0.24 -18.42 10.77
N LYS A 293 0.75 -19.33 10.72
CA LYS A 293 1.22 -19.96 9.50
C LYS A 293 0.51 -21.30 9.30
N VAL A 294 -0.22 -21.42 8.21
CA VAL A 294 -0.98 -22.63 7.86
C VAL A 294 -0.35 -23.30 6.66
N ALA A 295 -0.07 -24.59 6.74
CA ALA A 295 0.55 -25.34 5.65
C ALA A 295 -0.41 -26.33 4.98
N VAL A 296 -0.37 -26.38 3.64
CA VAL A 296 -1.08 -27.37 2.81
C VAL A 296 -0.07 -28.07 1.91
N MET A 297 0.21 -29.35 2.22
CA MET A 297 1.23 -30.13 1.55
C MET A 297 0.63 -31.32 0.80
N GLY A 298 1.08 -31.54 -0.44
CA GLY A 298 0.52 -32.57 -1.34
C GLY A 298 0.97 -33.99 -1.05
N CYS A 299 1.98 -34.20 -0.18
CA CYS A 299 2.46 -35.52 0.21
C CYS A 299 3.03 -35.55 1.62
N VAL A 300 3.02 -36.72 2.25
CA VAL A 300 3.54 -36.95 3.60
C VAL A 300 5.09 -37.03 3.67
N VAL A 301 5.75 -37.23 2.54
CA VAL A 301 7.21 -37.47 2.51
C VAL A 301 8.00 -36.26 2.96
N ASN A 302 7.69 -35.09 2.41
CA ASN A 302 8.39 -33.84 2.73
C ASN A 302 7.50 -32.87 3.54
N GLY A 303 6.18 -33.10 3.55
CA GLY A 303 5.19 -32.15 4.10
C GLY A 303 5.52 -31.67 5.50
N PRO A 304 5.66 -32.55 6.51
CA PRO A 304 5.97 -32.12 7.88
C PRO A 304 7.36 -31.48 8.02
N GLY A 305 8.33 -31.84 7.17
CA GLY A 305 9.69 -31.28 7.18
C GLY A 305 9.76 -29.87 6.59
N GLU A 306 9.18 -29.68 5.41
CA GLU A 306 9.13 -28.39 4.71
C GLU A 306 8.21 -27.39 5.42
N ALA A 307 7.19 -27.87 6.11
CA ALA A 307 6.25 -27.07 6.87
C ALA A 307 6.52 -27.02 8.39
N ARG A 308 7.74 -27.34 8.82
CA ARG A 308 8.11 -27.36 10.26
C ARG A 308 7.85 -26.03 10.97
N GLU A 309 7.98 -24.93 10.25
CA GLU A 309 7.71 -23.58 10.78
C GLU A 309 6.24 -23.19 10.78
N ALA A 310 5.36 -24.03 10.20
CA ALA A 310 3.92 -23.76 10.24
C ALA A 310 3.36 -24.05 11.64
N ASP A 311 2.47 -23.19 12.10
CA ASP A 311 1.77 -23.40 13.36
C ASP A 311 0.86 -24.61 13.29
N ILE A 312 0.24 -24.82 12.12
CA ILE A 312 -0.62 -25.98 11.84
C ILE A 312 -0.61 -26.28 10.34
N GLY A 313 -0.85 -27.52 9.96
CA GLY A 313 -0.94 -27.89 8.55
C GLY A 313 -1.45 -29.29 8.31
N ILE A 314 -1.68 -29.56 7.03
CA ILE A 314 -2.08 -30.86 6.50
C ILE A 314 -1.10 -31.33 5.43
N ALA A 315 -0.90 -32.64 5.34
CA ALA A 315 -0.10 -33.26 4.31
C ALA A 315 -0.87 -34.45 3.72
N GLY A 316 -1.06 -34.47 2.39
CA GLY A 316 -1.82 -35.49 1.68
C GLY A 316 -1.13 -36.84 1.64
N GLY A 317 -1.92 -37.91 1.59
CA GLY A 317 -1.52 -39.30 1.38
C GLY A 317 -2.55 -40.03 0.55
N ASP A 318 -2.41 -41.36 0.38
CA ASP A 318 -3.36 -42.16 -0.42
C ASP A 318 -4.66 -42.39 0.37
N GLY A 319 -5.72 -41.64 0.02
CA GLY A 319 -7.06 -41.68 0.65
C GLY A 319 -7.12 -41.13 2.08
N GLU A 320 -6.00 -40.82 2.69
CA GLU A 320 -5.86 -40.20 4.01
C GLU A 320 -4.72 -39.16 4.00
N GLY A 321 -4.73 -38.24 4.93
CA GLY A 321 -3.66 -37.30 5.12
C GLY A 321 -3.25 -37.16 6.58
N LEU A 322 -2.23 -36.37 6.82
CA LEU A 322 -1.73 -36.07 8.16
C LEU A 322 -2.15 -34.65 8.55
N LEU A 323 -2.70 -34.49 9.73
CA LEU A 323 -2.80 -33.21 10.42
C LEU A 323 -1.59 -33.07 11.34
N PHE A 324 -0.88 -31.95 11.28
CA PHE A 324 0.32 -31.70 12.08
C PHE A 324 0.33 -30.28 12.64
N LYS A 325 1.02 -30.10 13.77
CA LYS A 325 1.20 -28.83 14.46
C LYS A 325 2.69 -28.66 14.81
N LYS A 326 3.30 -27.56 14.36
CA LYS A 326 4.72 -27.26 14.58
C LYS A 326 5.63 -28.45 14.22
N GLY A 327 5.37 -29.09 13.09
CA GLY A 327 6.10 -30.24 12.58
C GLY A 327 5.79 -31.59 13.26
N GLN A 328 4.95 -31.62 14.30
CA GLN A 328 4.54 -32.86 14.98
C GLN A 328 3.19 -33.36 14.44
N ILE A 329 3.14 -34.64 14.09
CA ILE A 329 1.91 -35.26 13.60
C ILE A 329 0.93 -35.38 14.76
N LEU A 330 -0.27 -34.81 14.62
CA LEU A 330 -1.35 -34.91 15.57
C LEU A 330 -2.14 -36.22 15.35
N ARG A 331 -2.59 -36.43 14.12
CA ARG A 331 -3.38 -37.62 13.72
C ARG A 331 -3.47 -37.74 12.20
N LYS A 332 -3.87 -38.94 11.78
CA LYS A 332 -4.32 -39.20 10.41
C LYS A 332 -5.76 -38.78 10.26
N VAL A 333 -6.12 -38.31 9.08
CA VAL A 333 -7.45 -37.80 8.73
C VAL A 333 -7.83 -38.29 7.34
N PRO A 334 -9.05 -38.77 7.10
CA PRO A 334 -9.54 -39.08 5.75
C PRO A 334 -9.43 -37.83 4.84
N GLU A 335 -9.14 -38.03 3.55
CA GLU A 335 -8.90 -36.94 2.61
C GLU A 335 -10.06 -35.95 2.54
N ASP A 336 -11.30 -36.43 2.51
CA ASP A 336 -12.53 -35.64 2.49
C ASP A 336 -12.78 -34.80 3.74
N GLN A 337 -12.08 -35.08 4.85
CA GLN A 337 -12.18 -34.38 6.12
C GLN A 337 -11.01 -33.43 6.42
N LEU A 338 -9.97 -33.42 5.57
CA LEU A 338 -8.75 -32.64 5.82
C LEU A 338 -9.05 -31.15 6.04
N LEU A 339 -9.88 -30.53 5.20
CA LEU A 339 -10.25 -29.12 5.35
C LEU A 339 -10.98 -28.86 6.68
N THR A 340 -11.97 -29.69 6.97
CA THR A 340 -12.80 -29.54 8.16
C THR A 340 -12.00 -29.70 9.46
N GLU A 341 -11.14 -30.69 9.50
CA GLU A 341 -10.28 -30.95 10.67
C GLU A 341 -9.19 -29.88 10.84
N LEU A 342 -8.63 -29.37 9.73
CA LEU A 342 -7.69 -28.24 9.75
C LEU A 342 -8.36 -26.98 10.35
N MET A 343 -9.57 -26.63 9.87
CA MET A 343 -10.29 -25.46 10.39
C MET A 343 -10.66 -25.60 11.86
N LYS A 344 -11.10 -26.77 12.31
CA LYS A 344 -11.36 -27.04 13.74
C LYS A 344 -10.12 -26.81 14.62
N GLU A 345 -8.95 -27.17 14.15
CA GLU A 345 -7.71 -26.95 14.92
C GLU A 345 -7.27 -25.47 14.87
N ILE A 346 -7.52 -24.76 13.75
CA ILE A 346 -7.26 -23.31 13.64
C ILE A 346 -8.14 -22.54 14.64
N ASP A 347 -9.38 -22.93 14.82
CA ASP A 347 -10.30 -22.30 15.77
C ASP A 347 -9.82 -22.41 17.23
N LYS A 348 -9.04 -23.46 17.55
CA LYS A 348 -8.45 -23.70 18.88
C LYS A 348 -7.15 -22.94 19.15
N LEU A 349 -6.55 -22.31 18.13
CA LEU A 349 -5.34 -21.50 18.26
C LEU A 349 -5.68 -20.07 18.67
#